data_424cd1102882d2d901f347f31df46f87
#
_entry.id   424cd1102882d2d901f347f31df46f87
#
_cell.length_a   1.000
_cell.length_b   1.000
_cell.length_c   1.000
_cell.angle_alpha   90.00
_cell.angle_beta   90.00
_cell.angle_gamma   90.00
#
_symmetry.space_group_name_H-M   'P 1'
#
loop_
_entity.id
_entity.type
_entity.pdbx_description
1 polymer ?
#
loop_
_entity_poly.entity_id
_entity_poly.type
_entity_poly.pdbx_seq_one_letter_code
_entity_poly.pdbx_strand_id
1 'polypeptide(L)'
;PFPAEDVRRVLEAAYGRPVEQVFASFDWQPVASASVAQVHFGSIQLKEGDTFESREVAIKVLRPNIKPVIESDMALLRVLAGWVEKFSADGRRLKPREVVAEFDKYLHDELDLVREAANCSQLRRNFAGSPLLYMPEVHWDWCEQNVMVMERLHATPVSQVDTLQIGRAH
;
A
#
# COMPACT_ATOMS: atom_id res chain seq x y z
N PRO A 1 -8.67 -10.64 -4.92
CA PRO A 1 -7.61 -10.97 -3.97
C PRO A 1 -6.70 -12.07 -4.53
N PHE A 2 -5.42 -12.07 -4.12
CA PHE A 2 -4.52 -13.19 -4.39
C PHE A 2 -4.55 -14.20 -3.23
N PRO A 3 -4.15 -15.47 -3.46
CA PRO A 3 -4.27 -16.53 -2.47
C PRO A 3 -3.52 -16.26 -1.16
N ALA A 4 -4.03 -16.80 -0.05
CA ALA A 4 -3.39 -16.68 1.27
C ALA A 4 -1.96 -17.27 1.30
N GLU A 5 -1.69 -18.32 0.51
CA GLU A 5 -0.35 -18.90 0.36
C GLU A 5 0.65 -17.91 -0.24
N ASP A 6 0.20 -17.08 -1.17
CA ASP A 6 1.04 -16.05 -1.78
C ASP A 6 1.33 -14.92 -0.77
N VAL A 7 0.32 -14.54 0.04
CA VAL A 7 0.52 -13.60 1.15
C VAL A 7 1.55 -14.13 2.13
N ARG A 8 1.40 -15.38 2.56
CA ARG A 8 2.35 -16.05 3.48
C ARG A 8 3.77 -15.99 2.92
N ARG A 9 3.94 -16.36 1.65
CA ARG A 9 5.25 -16.34 0.99
C ARG A 9 5.88 -14.95 0.98
N VAL A 10 5.10 -13.89 0.70
CA VAL A 10 5.60 -12.52 0.70
C VAL A 10 6.01 -12.10 2.11
N LEU A 11 5.20 -12.39 3.12
CA LEU A 11 5.49 -12.04 4.52
C LEU A 11 6.72 -12.78 5.04
N GLU A 12 6.81 -14.08 4.82
CA GLU A 12 7.95 -14.90 5.27
C GLU A 12 9.25 -14.52 4.55
N ALA A 13 9.16 -14.16 3.25
CA ALA A 13 10.32 -13.65 2.52
C ALA A 13 10.77 -12.27 3.03
N ALA A 14 9.83 -11.39 3.41
CA ALA A 14 10.12 -10.07 3.94
C ALA A 14 10.78 -10.14 5.33
N TYR A 15 10.26 -10.99 6.22
CA TYR A 15 10.74 -11.06 7.61
C TYR A 15 11.78 -12.14 7.88
N GLY A 16 12.01 -13.08 6.96
CA GLY A 16 12.94 -14.20 7.13
C GLY A 16 12.53 -15.19 8.22
N ARG A 17 11.27 -15.21 8.65
CA ARG A 17 10.71 -16.05 9.70
C ARG A 17 9.22 -16.30 9.50
N PRO A 18 8.63 -17.34 10.09
CA PRO A 18 7.21 -17.64 10.00
C PRO A 18 6.33 -16.47 10.46
N VAL A 19 5.17 -16.28 9.80
CA VAL A 19 4.22 -15.19 10.08
C VAL A 19 3.78 -15.17 11.55
N GLU A 20 3.61 -16.35 12.15
CA GLU A 20 3.20 -16.55 13.54
C GLU A 20 4.24 -16.08 14.58
N GLN A 21 5.49 -15.86 14.13
CA GLN A 21 6.57 -15.30 14.96
C GLN A 21 6.70 -13.78 14.81
N VAL A 22 6.06 -13.21 13.78
CA VAL A 22 6.08 -11.77 13.50
C VAL A 22 4.85 -11.09 14.10
N PHE A 23 3.69 -11.70 13.86
CA PHE A 23 2.38 -11.18 14.28
C PHE A 23 1.81 -12.07 15.39
N ALA A 24 1.22 -11.45 16.41
CA ALA A 24 0.50 -12.17 17.45
C ALA A 24 -0.80 -12.78 16.92
N SER A 25 -1.42 -12.13 15.94
CA SER A 25 -2.52 -12.68 15.14
C SER A 25 -2.45 -12.14 13.71
N PHE A 26 -2.94 -12.91 12.74
CA PHE A 26 -3.03 -12.51 11.34
C PHE A 26 -4.30 -13.10 10.73
N ASP A 27 -5.18 -12.22 10.21
CA ASP A 27 -6.37 -12.65 9.47
C ASP A 27 -6.02 -12.88 8.00
N TRP A 28 -6.13 -14.12 7.56
CA TRP A 28 -5.81 -14.51 6.19
C TRP A 28 -6.85 -14.05 5.17
N GLN A 29 -8.04 -13.64 5.62
CA GLN A 29 -9.04 -13.05 4.74
C GLN A 29 -8.77 -11.56 4.56
N PRO A 30 -8.49 -11.07 3.35
CA PRO A 30 -8.24 -9.65 3.12
C PRO A 30 -9.50 -8.82 3.35
N VAL A 31 -9.35 -7.69 4.03
CA VAL A 31 -10.43 -6.72 4.24
C VAL A 31 -10.57 -5.75 3.08
N ALA A 32 -9.50 -5.58 2.30
CA ALA A 32 -9.49 -4.81 1.07
C ALA A 32 -8.51 -5.41 0.07
N SER A 33 -8.81 -5.27 -1.21
CA SER A 33 -7.95 -5.73 -2.30
C SER A 33 -7.96 -4.71 -3.42
N ALA A 34 -6.76 -4.32 -3.86
CA ALA A 34 -6.52 -3.48 -5.02
C ALA A 34 -5.75 -4.24 -6.11
N SER A 35 -5.44 -3.59 -7.21
CA SER A 35 -4.70 -4.19 -8.33
C SER A 35 -3.33 -4.73 -7.92
N VAL A 36 -2.59 -3.98 -7.10
CA VAL A 36 -1.19 -4.25 -6.75
C VAL A 36 -0.98 -4.73 -5.31
N ALA A 37 -1.99 -4.59 -4.43
CA ALA A 37 -1.88 -4.93 -3.01
C ALA A 37 -3.18 -5.42 -2.41
N GLN A 38 -3.11 -6.03 -1.26
CA GLN A 38 -4.26 -6.26 -0.39
C GLN A 38 -3.94 -5.94 1.07
N VAL A 39 -4.99 -5.69 1.84
CA VAL A 39 -4.89 -5.32 3.26
C VAL A 39 -5.51 -6.41 4.10
N HIS A 40 -4.80 -6.79 5.15
CA HIS A 40 -5.22 -7.75 6.17
C HIS A 40 -5.28 -7.08 7.54
N PHE A 41 -6.06 -7.62 8.45
CA PHE A 41 -5.98 -7.25 9.86
C PHE A 41 -5.14 -8.25 10.65
N GLY A 42 -4.58 -7.79 11.75
CA GLY A 42 -3.79 -8.59 12.64
C GLY A 42 -3.48 -7.84 13.93
N SER A 43 -2.56 -8.40 14.73
CA SER A 43 -2.05 -7.74 15.92
C SER A 43 -0.54 -7.97 16.06
N ILE A 44 0.12 -6.98 16.63
CA ILE A 44 1.54 -7.00 16.97
C ILE A 44 1.71 -6.85 18.48
N GLN A 45 2.86 -7.28 18.98
CA GLN A 45 3.25 -7.08 20.38
C GLN A 45 4.28 -5.95 20.44
N LEU A 46 3.89 -4.83 21.03
CA LEU A 46 4.79 -3.71 21.33
C LEU A 46 5.36 -3.89 22.73
N LYS A 47 6.66 -3.74 22.86
CA LYS A 47 7.31 -3.73 24.17
C LYS A 47 7.27 -2.32 24.74
N GLU A 48 6.52 -2.12 25.82
CA GLU A 48 6.52 -0.89 26.60
C GLU A 48 7.13 -1.14 27.99
N GLY A 49 8.40 -0.74 28.15
CA GLY A 49 9.15 -1.04 29.38
C GLY A 49 9.33 -2.54 29.59
N ASP A 50 8.79 -3.08 30.68
CA ASP A 50 8.82 -4.51 31.03
C ASP A 50 7.55 -5.27 30.62
N THR A 51 6.59 -4.61 29.96
CA THR A 51 5.32 -5.20 29.54
C THR A 51 5.21 -5.30 28.03
N PHE A 52 4.36 -6.22 27.56
CA PHE A 52 3.98 -6.30 26.15
C PHE A 52 2.53 -5.86 26.00
N GLU A 53 2.30 -4.92 25.11
CA GLU A 53 0.97 -4.47 24.74
C GLU A 53 0.60 -4.98 23.35
N SER A 54 -0.59 -5.59 23.23
CA SER A 54 -1.13 -6.00 21.94
C SER A 54 -1.77 -4.81 21.24
N ARG A 55 -1.35 -4.52 20.00
CA ARG A 55 -1.93 -3.48 19.13
C ARG A 55 -2.54 -4.10 17.90
N GLU A 56 -3.79 -3.72 17.62
CA GLU A 56 -4.43 -4.07 16.37
C GLU A 56 -3.84 -3.26 15.20
N VAL A 57 -3.55 -3.97 14.10
CA VAL A 57 -2.89 -3.37 12.93
C VAL A 57 -3.62 -3.71 11.64
N ALA A 58 -3.46 -2.83 10.66
CA ALA A 58 -3.72 -3.09 9.25
C ALA A 58 -2.39 -3.36 8.54
N ILE A 59 -2.32 -4.47 7.83
CA ILE A 59 -1.12 -4.99 7.18
C ILE A 59 -1.37 -4.96 5.68
N LYS A 60 -0.73 -4.03 4.98
CA LYS A 60 -0.77 -3.92 3.52
C LYS A 60 0.36 -4.73 2.94
N VAL A 61 0.01 -5.62 2.00
CA VAL A 61 0.95 -6.57 1.38
C VAL A 61 0.89 -6.40 -0.13
N LEU A 62 2.03 -6.18 -0.78
CA LEU A 62 2.11 -6.13 -2.24
C LEU A 62 1.88 -7.51 -2.85
N ARG A 63 1.28 -7.51 -4.04
CA ARG A 63 1.12 -8.73 -4.85
C ARG A 63 2.50 -9.32 -5.18
N PRO A 64 2.70 -10.63 -5.00
CA PRO A 64 3.95 -11.27 -5.37
C PRO A 64 4.22 -11.13 -6.88
N ASN A 65 5.48 -10.99 -7.24
CA ASN A 65 5.95 -10.89 -8.63
C ASN A 65 5.33 -9.75 -9.46
N ILE A 66 4.75 -8.73 -8.80
CA ILE A 66 4.14 -7.60 -9.52
C ILE A 66 5.21 -6.75 -10.24
N LYS A 67 6.40 -6.59 -9.65
CA LYS A 67 7.48 -5.79 -10.23
C LYS A 67 7.94 -6.31 -11.60
N PRO A 68 8.30 -7.58 -11.79
CA PRO A 68 8.68 -8.13 -13.10
C PRO A 68 7.58 -7.99 -14.16
N VAL A 69 6.31 -8.11 -13.78
CA VAL A 69 5.17 -7.93 -14.70
C VAL A 69 5.12 -6.49 -15.18
N ILE A 70 5.17 -5.54 -14.26
CA ILE A 70 5.16 -4.10 -14.59
C ILE A 70 6.38 -3.73 -15.45
N GLU A 71 7.57 -4.22 -15.13
CA GLU A 71 8.77 -3.97 -15.95
C GLU A 71 8.61 -4.48 -17.39
N SER A 72 8.03 -5.67 -17.58
CA SER A 72 7.73 -6.23 -18.91
C SER A 72 6.73 -5.38 -19.67
N ASP A 73 5.63 -4.96 -19.01
CA ASP A 73 4.60 -4.13 -19.61
C ASP A 73 5.16 -2.73 -19.98
N MET A 74 5.99 -2.15 -19.11
CA MET A 74 6.66 -0.88 -19.37
C MET A 74 7.65 -0.96 -20.52
N ALA A 75 8.37 -2.09 -20.68
CA ALA A 75 9.26 -2.32 -21.82
C ALA A 75 8.46 -2.31 -23.12
N LEU A 76 7.31 -2.98 -23.16
CA LEU A 76 6.41 -2.97 -24.32
C LEU A 76 5.90 -1.54 -24.63
N LEU A 77 5.43 -0.81 -23.61
CA LEU A 77 4.95 0.57 -23.77
C LEU A 77 6.04 1.51 -24.32
N ARG A 78 7.30 1.35 -23.88
CA ARG A 78 8.43 2.14 -24.42
C ARG A 78 8.66 1.86 -25.90
N VAL A 79 8.54 0.61 -26.35
CA VAL A 79 8.66 0.25 -27.78
C VAL A 79 7.52 0.88 -28.58
N LEU A 80 6.27 0.75 -28.11
CA LEU A 80 5.10 1.33 -28.78
C LEU A 80 5.19 2.87 -28.86
N ALA A 81 5.59 3.52 -27.78
CA ALA A 81 5.81 4.97 -27.73
C ALA A 81 6.84 5.41 -28.79
N GLY A 82 7.92 4.65 -28.93
CA GLY A 82 8.94 4.90 -29.96
C GLY A 82 8.40 4.78 -31.39
N TRP A 83 7.53 3.82 -31.66
CA TRP A 83 6.88 3.67 -32.96
C TRP A 83 5.92 4.83 -33.24
N VAL A 84 5.10 5.21 -32.28
CA VAL A 84 4.16 6.35 -32.41
C VAL A 84 4.92 7.64 -32.77
N GLU A 85 6.02 7.94 -32.08
CA GLU A 85 6.85 9.11 -32.39
C GLU A 85 7.51 9.03 -33.78
N LYS A 86 7.90 7.83 -34.20
CA LYS A 86 8.58 7.64 -35.50
C LYS A 86 7.63 7.74 -36.68
N PHE A 87 6.41 7.20 -36.56
CA PHE A 87 5.50 7.03 -37.69
C PHE A 87 4.34 8.02 -37.72
N SER A 88 4.15 8.83 -36.69
CA SER A 88 3.07 9.80 -36.60
C SER A 88 3.61 11.22 -36.34
N ALA A 89 3.18 12.19 -37.15
CA ALA A 89 3.51 13.60 -36.92
C ALA A 89 2.84 14.12 -35.64
N ASP A 90 1.58 13.76 -35.41
CA ASP A 90 0.85 14.07 -34.20
C ASP A 90 1.41 13.31 -32.98
N GLY A 91 1.90 12.09 -33.20
CA GLY A 91 2.58 11.31 -32.17
C GLY A 91 3.81 12.00 -31.60
N ARG A 92 4.61 12.68 -32.42
CA ARG A 92 5.76 13.47 -31.94
C ARG A 92 5.34 14.63 -31.03
N ARG A 93 4.19 15.27 -31.32
CA ARG A 93 3.66 16.38 -30.52
C ARG A 93 3.21 15.92 -29.13
N LEU A 94 2.68 14.69 -29.02
CA LEU A 94 2.16 14.13 -27.77
C LEU A 94 3.27 13.61 -26.84
N LYS A 95 4.52 13.51 -27.32
CA LYS A 95 5.69 13.07 -26.57
C LYS A 95 5.44 11.76 -25.76
N PRO A 96 4.97 10.69 -26.39
CA PRO A 96 4.55 9.48 -25.68
C PRO A 96 5.66 8.83 -24.88
N ARG A 97 6.92 9.01 -25.24
CA ARG A 97 8.06 8.51 -24.44
C ARG A 97 8.17 9.22 -23.10
N GLU A 98 7.94 10.54 -23.06
CA GLU A 98 7.95 11.30 -21.81
C GLU A 98 6.79 10.84 -20.93
N VAL A 99 5.60 10.65 -21.50
CA VAL A 99 4.42 10.14 -20.79
C VAL A 99 4.70 8.74 -20.20
N VAL A 100 5.28 7.83 -20.98
CA VAL A 100 5.63 6.48 -20.51
C VAL A 100 6.68 6.54 -19.40
N ALA A 101 7.68 7.43 -19.50
CA ALA A 101 8.71 7.59 -18.48
C ALA A 101 8.14 8.11 -17.14
N GLU A 102 7.22 9.08 -17.18
CA GLU A 102 6.52 9.57 -15.98
C GLU A 102 5.62 8.48 -15.37
N PHE A 103 4.92 7.72 -16.20
CA PHE A 103 4.08 6.62 -15.75
C PHE A 103 4.90 5.49 -15.10
N ASP A 104 6.05 5.17 -15.68
CA ASP A 104 7.00 4.19 -15.13
C ASP A 104 7.47 4.61 -13.72
N LYS A 105 7.84 5.86 -13.56
CA LYS A 105 8.23 6.42 -12.25
C LYS A 105 7.09 6.33 -11.24
N TYR A 106 5.88 6.72 -11.65
CA TYR A 106 4.69 6.64 -10.79
C TYR A 106 4.43 5.19 -10.32
N LEU A 107 4.48 4.22 -11.24
CA LEU A 107 4.28 2.81 -10.89
C LEU A 107 5.35 2.28 -9.92
N HIS A 108 6.61 2.66 -10.11
CA HIS A 108 7.68 2.26 -9.21
C HIS A 108 7.51 2.87 -7.81
N ASP A 109 7.02 4.10 -7.72
CA ASP A 109 6.72 4.76 -6.46
C ASP A 109 5.57 4.06 -5.71
N GLU A 110 4.53 3.61 -6.43
CA GLU A 110 3.40 2.84 -5.87
C GLU A 110 3.80 1.42 -5.39
N LEU A 111 4.91 0.89 -5.89
CA LEU A 111 5.44 -0.43 -5.50
C LEU A 111 6.46 -0.37 -4.35
N ASP A 112 6.61 0.76 -3.70
CA ASP A 112 7.47 0.94 -2.55
C ASP A 112 6.65 1.34 -1.32
N LEU A 113 6.26 0.35 -0.52
CA LEU A 113 5.46 0.59 0.68
C LEU A 113 6.23 1.32 1.78
N VAL A 114 7.57 1.34 1.76
CA VAL A 114 8.36 2.15 2.69
C VAL A 114 8.17 3.64 2.38
N ARG A 115 8.09 4.02 1.11
CA ARG A 115 7.77 5.40 0.71
C ARG A 115 6.34 5.80 1.10
N GLU A 116 5.38 4.89 0.89
CA GLU A 116 3.99 5.11 1.32
C GLU A 116 3.92 5.31 2.85
N ALA A 117 4.62 4.50 3.62
CA ALA A 117 4.75 4.62 5.06
C ALA A 117 5.37 5.98 5.48
N ALA A 118 6.41 6.43 4.75
CA ALA A 118 7.04 7.73 5.00
C ALA A 118 6.07 8.88 4.72
N ASN A 119 5.33 8.83 3.61
CA ASN A 119 4.31 9.83 3.28
C ASN A 119 3.18 9.85 4.31
N CYS A 120 2.71 8.68 4.76
CA CYS A 120 1.71 8.57 5.83
C CYS A 120 2.21 9.22 7.12
N SER A 121 3.44 8.91 7.54
CA SER A 121 4.05 9.49 8.74
C SER A 121 4.27 11.00 8.61
N GLN A 122 4.60 11.50 7.42
CA GLN A 122 4.72 12.94 7.16
C GLN A 122 3.37 13.65 7.27
N LEU A 123 2.31 13.07 6.65
CA LEU A 123 0.96 13.59 6.75
C LEU A 123 0.47 13.59 8.21
N ARG A 124 0.73 12.52 8.96
CA ARG A 124 0.40 12.45 10.39
C ARG A 124 1.02 13.60 11.18
N ARG A 125 2.28 13.94 10.92
CA ARG A 125 2.94 15.09 11.56
C ARG A 125 2.31 16.43 11.14
N ASN A 126 2.04 16.59 9.84
CA ASN A 126 1.51 17.84 9.31
C ASN A 126 0.09 18.14 9.80
N PHE A 127 -0.70 17.11 10.08
CA PHE A 127 -2.08 17.21 10.54
C PHE A 127 -2.25 16.83 12.02
N ALA A 128 -1.16 16.80 12.79
CA ALA A 128 -1.23 16.53 14.22
C ALA A 128 -2.18 17.50 14.93
N GLY A 129 -3.20 16.95 15.61
CA GLY A 129 -4.24 17.74 16.30
C GLY A 129 -5.33 18.31 15.40
N SER A 130 -5.34 18.02 14.09
CA SER A 130 -6.41 18.42 13.18
C SER A 130 -7.70 17.63 13.49
N PRO A 131 -8.86 18.29 13.65
CA PRO A 131 -10.13 17.59 13.78
C PRO A 131 -10.68 17.04 12.44
N LEU A 132 -10.07 17.45 11.31
CA LEU A 132 -10.56 17.12 9.96
C LEU A 132 -9.90 15.89 9.38
N LEU A 133 -8.70 15.53 9.82
CA LEU A 133 -7.93 14.43 9.27
C LEU A 133 -7.18 13.69 10.37
N TYR A 134 -7.45 12.40 10.48
CA TYR A 134 -6.68 11.46 11.28
C TYR A 134 -5.88 10.54 10.38
N MET A 135 -4.57 10.43 10.62
CA MET A 135 -3.67 9.53 9.91
C MET A 135 -3.19 8.42 10.83
N PRO A 136 -3.22 7.16 10.40
CA PRO A 136 -2.78 6.04 11.21
C PRO A 136 -1.31 6.14 11.58
N GLU A 137 -0.96 5.58 12.72
CA GLU A 137 0.42 5.38 13.13
C GLU A 137 1.06 4.28 12.30
N VAL A 138 2.28 4.51 11.80
CA VAL A 138 3.07 3.51 11.08
C VAL A 138 3.98 2.81 12.07
N HIS A 139 3.92 1.48 12.08
CA HIS A 139 4.77 0.62 12.92
C HIS A 139 6.02 0.21 12.14
N TRP A 140 7.03 1.09 12.16
CA TRP A 140 8.23 1.00 11.32
C TRP A 140 9.02 -0.30 11.48
N ASP A 141 9.09 -0.86 12.68
CA ASP A 141 9.81 -2.10 12.98
C ASP A 141 9.20 -3.32 12.24
N TRP A 142 7.97 -3.18 11.72
CA TRP A 142 7.25 -4.18 10.91
C TRP A 142 7.09 -3.76 9.45
N CYS A 143 7.62 -2.60 9.04
CA CYS A 143 7.54 -2.18 7.64
C CYS A 143 8.73 -2.71 6.85
N GLU A 144 8.43 -3.28 5.68
CA GLU A 144 9.39 -3.78 4.71
C GLU A 144 9.01 -3.26 3.31
N GLN A 145 9.87 -3.43 2.31
CA GLN A 145 9.62 -2.90 0.96
C GLN A 145 8.26 -3.34 0.39
N ASN A 146 7.84 -4.58 0.70
CA ASN A 146 6.61 -5.18 0.20
C ASN A 146 5.49 -5.28 1.25
N VAL A 147 5.72 -4.77 2.45
CA VAL A 147 4.80 -4.84 3.59
C VAL A 147 4.78 -3.52 4.34
N MET A 148 3.60 -2.96 4.55
CA MET A 148 3.40 -1.80 5.41
C MET A 148 2.46 -2.17 6.56
N VAL A 149 2.89 -1.91 7.78
CA VAL A 149 2.11 -2.15 8.98
C VAL A 149 1.76 -0.83 9.63
N MET A 150 0.48 -0.61 9.86
CA MET A 150 -0.05 0.62 10.45
C MET A 150 -1.18 0.34 11.41
N GLU A 151 -1.50 1.32 12.22
CA GLU A 151 -2.64 1.30 13.13
C GLU A 151 -3.93 0.91 12.40
N ARG A 152 -4.71 0.00 13.00
CA ARG A 152 -6.06 -0.31 12.51
C ARG A 152 -7.01 0.80 12.92
N LEU A 153 -7.64 1.44 11.94
CA LEU A 153 -8.67 2.44 12.18
C LEU A 153 -10.06 1.79 12.21
N HIS A 154 -10.82 2.09 13.25
CA HIS A 154 -12.23 1.72 13.37
C HIS A 154 -13.10 2.89 12.89
N ALA A 155 -13.33 2.94 11.57
CA ALA A 155 -14.10 4.00 10.93
C ALA A 155 -15.18 3.42 10.02
N THR A 156 -16.22 4.20 9.76
CA THR A 156 -17.28 3.84 8.80
C THR A 156 -16.80 4.14 7.38
N PRO A 157 -16.76 3.17 6.48
CA PRO A 157 -16.39 3.40 5.09
C PRO A 157 -17.35 4.37 4.39
N VAL A 158 -16.82 5.21 3.49
CA VAL A 158 -17.63 6.17 2.71
C VAL A 158 -18.73 5.45 1.90
N SER A 159 -18.53 4.20 1.51
CA SER A 159 -19.56 3.37 0.86
C SER A 159 -20.78 3.08 1.74
N GLN A 160 -20.69 3.33 3.05
CA GLN A 160 -21.78 3.12 4.04
C GLN A 160 -22.30 4.46 4.60
N VAL A 161 -22.25 5.54 3.82
CA VAL A 161 -22.68 6.89 4.21
C VAL A 161 -24.11 6.92 4.73
N ASP A 162 -24.99 6.07 4.23
CA ASP A 162 -26.40 5.97 4.68
C ASP A 162 -26.53 5.55 6.16
N THR A 163 -25.48 4.96 6.74
CA THR A 163 -25.44 4.59 8.16
C THR A 163 -24.96 5.75 9.05
N LEU A 164 -24.36 6.77 8.45
CA LEU A 164 -23.92 7.97 9.15
C LEU A 164 -25.13 8.88 9.34
N GLN A 165 -25.53 9.11 10.59
CA GLN A 165 -26.44 10.21 10.89
C GLN A 165 -25.72 11.52 10.59
N ILE A 166 -25.84 12.01 9.37
CA ILE A 166 -25.39 13.36 9.02
C ILE A 166 -26.29 14.30 9.80
N GLY A 167 -25.75 14.85 10.89
CA GLY A 167 -26.45 15.84 11.69
C GLY A 167 -26.94 16.95 10.77
N ARG A 168 -28.26 17.14 10.71
CA ARG A 168 -28.85 18.30 10.05
C ARG A 168 -28.28 19.53 10.76
N ALA A 169 -27.43 20.27 10.06
CA ALA A 169 -27.06 21.61 10.46
C ALA A 169 -28.38 22.43 10.51
N HIS A 170 -28.71 22.93 11.69
CA HIS A 170 -29.73 23.95 11.87
C HIS A 170 -29.09 25.31 11.67
#